data_b39953274cb3f2e12c98aa0d26486a67
#
_entry.id   b39953274cb3f2e12c98aa0d26486a67
#
_cell.length_a   1.000
_cell.length_b   1.000
_cell.length_c   1.000
_cell.angle_alpha   90.00
_cell.angle_beta   90.00
_cell.angle_gamma   90.00
#
_symmetry.space_group_name_H-M   'P 1'
#
loop_
_entity.id
_entity.type
_entity.pdbx_description
1 polymer ?
#
loop_
_entity_poly.entity_id
_entity_poly.type
_entity_poly.pdbx_seq_one_letter_code
_entity_poly.pdbx_strand_id
1 'polypeptide(L)'
;WSGRRPLQWLYENTEVDQRWCLVHATHANPEEVTLMAKSRAIAGLCLTTEANLGDGIFPAVDFLAQGGRMGIGSDSHVSLSVVEELRWLEYGQRLRDQRRNRLYGADQPMVGRTLFDAALDGGAQALGQPIGALQVGKRADWLVLDGNDPYLATASGDGILNRWLFAGGDRQVRDVLVNGQWVVRDGRHAGEEDSNRAFTQVLR
;
A
#
# COMPACT_ATOMS: atom_id res chain seq x y z
N TRP A 1 12.25 -31.35 -1.89
CA TRP A 1 13.06 -30.73 -2.89
C TRP A 1 14.31 -30.07 -2.25
N SER A 2 14.38 -28.78 -1.99
CA SER A 2 15.57 -28.14 -1.39
C SER A 2 15.69 -28.31 0.13
N GLY A 3 14.60 -28.53 0.84
CA GLY A 3 14.52 -28.50 2.30
C GLY A 3 14.69 -27.10 2.90
N ARG A 4 14.78 -26.04 2.05
CA ARG A 4 14.91 -24.66 2.45
C ARG A 4 13.57 -23.95 2.43
N ARG A 5 13.41 -22.91 3.22
CA ARG A 5 12.31 -21.96 3.12
C ARG A 5 12.41 -21.17 1.81
N PRO A 6 11.32 -20.73 1.18
CA PRO A 6 11.36 -20.06 -0.13
C PRO A 6 12.28 -18.84 -0.19
N LEU A 7 12.17 -17.92 0.77
CA LEU A 7 13.02 -16.73 0.84
C LEU A 7 14.47 -17.10 1.08
N GLN A 8 14.76 -18.00 2.00
CA GLN A 8 16.11 -18.47 2.27
C GLN A 8 16.74 -19.05 0.99
N TRP A 9 16.03 -19.93 0.29
CA TRP A 9 16.51 -20.51 -0.97
C TRP A 9 16.79 -19.43 -2.02
N LEU A 10 15.89 -18.45 -2.15
CA LEU A 10 16.05 -17.34 -3.09
C LEU A 10 17.34 -16.57 -2.84
N TYR A 11 17.60 -16.17 -1.59
CA TYR A 11 18.80 -15.42 -1.23
C TYR A 11 20.10 -16.24 -1.30
N GLU A 12 20.03 -17.56 -1.15
CA GLU A 12 21.18 -18.45 -1.30
C GLU A 12 21.57 -18.68 -2.78
N ASN A 13 20.61 -18.54 -3.72
CA ASN A 13 20.81 -18.91 -5.12
C ASN A 13 20.70 -17.74 -6.10
N THR A 14 20.32 -16.54 -5.64
CA THR A 14 20.09 -15.38 -6.51
C THR A 14 20.54 -14.11 -5.80
N GLU A 15 21.11 -13.18 -6.56
CA GLU A 15 21.40 -11.84 -6.07
C GLU A 15 20.10 -11.03 -6.01
N VAL A 16 19.51 -10.95 -4.81
CA VAL A 16 18.31 -10.16 -4.54
C VAL A 16 18.73 -8.76 -4.12
N ASP A 17 18.27 -7.76 -4.86
CA ASP A 17 18.59 -6.36 -4.63
C ASP A 17 17.32 -5.45 -4.71
N GLN A 18 17.53 -4.15 -4.78
CA GLN A 18 16.48 -3.14 -4.85
C GLN A 18 15.56 -3.20 -6.08
N ARG A 19 15.87 -4.03 -7.09
CA ARG A 19 15.05 -4.24 -8.30
C ARG A 19 13.98 -5.31 -8.09
N TRP A 20 14.03 -6.02 -6.97
CA TRP A 20 13.08 -7.08 -6.65
C TRP A 20 11.88 -6.55 -5.88
N CYS A 21 10.71 -7.11 -6.21
CA CYS A 21 9.50 -6.99 -5.41
C CYS A 21 9.08 -8.40 -4.97
N LEU A 22 9.19 -8.66 -3.67
CA LEU A 22 8.85 -9.95 -3.07
C LEU A 22 7.41 -9.86 -2.57
N VAL A 23 6.50 -10.52 -3.29
CA VAL A 23 5.07 -10.40 -3.04
C VAL A 23 4.66 -11.30 -1.87
N HIS A 24 3.75 -10.81 -1.03
CA HIS A 24 3.22 -11.41 0.19
C HIS A 24 4.26 -11.59 1.30
N ALA A 25 5.08 -12.63 1.22
CA ALA A 25 6.09 -12.99 2.22
C ALA A 25 5.54 -13.06 3.67
N THR A 26 4.25 -13.38 3.84
CA THR A 26 3.51 -13.36 5.11
C THR A 26 4.15 -14.25 6.19
N HIS A 27 4.82 -15.31 5.77
CA HIS A 27 5.50 -16.26 6.66
C HIS A 27 7.00 -15.98 6.83
N ALA A 28 7.51 -14.80 6.45
CA ALA A 28 8.92 -14.47 6.63
C ALA A 28 9.30 -14.54 8.12
N ASN A 29 10.36 -15.28 8.43
CA ASN A 29 10.93 -15.33 9.77
C ASN A 29 11.87 -14.12 10.04
N PRO A 30 12.35 -13.88 11.28
CA PRO A 30 13.17 -12.72 11.59
C PRO A 30 14.45 -12.60 10.76
N GLU A 31 15.08 -13.71 10.42
CA GLU A 31 16.28 -13.74 9.58
C GLU A 31 15.95 -13.34 8.15
N GLU A 32 14.85 -13.88 7.60
CA GLU A 32 14.36 -13.54 6.26
C GLU A 32 13.92 -12.07 6.17
N VAL A 33 13.27 -11.54 7.20
CA VAL A 33 12.94 -10.11 7.32
C VAL A 33 14.18 -9.24 7.24
N THR A 34 15.24 -9.66 7.97
CA THR A 34 16.54 -8.95 7.96
C THR A 34 17.21 -8.99 6.57
N LEU A 35 17.16 -10.13 5.88
CA LEU A 35 17.66 -10.26 4.50
C LEU A 35 16.92 -9.33 3.55
N MET A 36 15.59 -9.34 3.61
CA MET A 36 14.73 -8.47 2.79
C MET A 36 15.04 -6.97 3.02
N ALA A 37 15.14 -6.54 4.28
CA ALA A 37 15.45 -5.15 4.60
C ALA A 37 16.84 -4.73 4.10
N LYS A 38 17.87 -5.57 4.32
CA LYS A 38 19.25 -5.31 3.88
C LYS A 38 19.43 -5.27 2.37
N SER A 39 18.72 -6.12 1.64
CA SER A 39 18.77 -6.17 0.16
C SER A 39 18.09 -4.97 -0.49
N ARG A 40 17.28 -4.22 0.26
CA ARG A 40 16.42 -3.14 -0.23
C ARG A 40 15.37 -3.60 -1.24
N ALA A 41 15.09 -4.90 -1.31
CA ALA A 41 13.96 -5.43 -2.04
C ALA A 41 12.65 -4.90 -1.43
N ILE A 42 11.65 -4.71 -2.28
CA ILE A 42 10.33 -4.25 -1.86
C ILE A 42 9.52 -5.44 -1.33
N ALA A 43 8.88 -5.28 -0.19
CA ALA A 43 7.78 -6.15 0.20
C ALA A 43 6.49 -5.69 -0.53
N GLY A 44 6.00 -6.48 -1.48
CA GLY A 44 4.73 -6.24 -2.15
C GLY A 44 3.59 -6.85 -1.35
N LEU A 45 2.87 -6.05 -0.60
CA LEU A 45 1.85 -6.51 0.34
C LEU A 45 0.44 -6.38 -0.27
N CYS A 46 -0.38 -7.42 -0.11
CA CYS A 46 -1.72 -7.50 -0.68
C CYS A 46 -2.71 -7.86 0.44
N LEU A 47 -2.91 -6.90 1.36
CA LEU A 47 -3.52 -7.18 2.67
C LEU A 47 -4.97 -7.68 2.56
N THR A 48 -5.73 -7.18 1.60
CA THR A 48 -7.11 -7.62 1.38
C THR A 48 -7.15 -9.05 0.85
N THR A 49 -6.26 -9.42 -0.08
CA THR A 49 -6.12 -10.81 -0.56
C THR A 49 -5.60 -11.74 0.54
N GLU A 50 -4.54 -11.33 1.23
CA GLU A 50 -3.94 -12.10 2.34
C GLU A 50 -4.97 -12.38 3.46
N ALA A 51 -5.80 -11.38 3.78
CA ALA A 51 -6.90 -11.55 4.75
C ALA A 51 -8.02 -12.45 4.22
N ASN A 52 -8.38 -12.32 2.94
CA ASN A 52 -9.43 -13.13 2.31
C ASN A 52 -9.05 -14.61 2.22
N LEU A 53 -7.79 -14.90 1.91
CA LEU A 53 -7.26 -16.26 1.82
C LEU A 53 -6.81 -16.84 3.18
N GLY A 54 -6.64 -15.99 4.19
CA GLY A 54 -6.13 -16.40 5.49
C GLY A 54 -4.64 -16.72 5.51
N ASP A 55 -3.85 -16.03 4.67
CA ASP A 55 -2.42 -16.32 4.45
C ASP A 55 -1.53 -15.91 5.63
N GLY A 56 -2.04 -15.13 6.56
CA GLY A 56 -1.30 -14.66 7.72
C GLY A 56 -0.97 -13.17 7.66
N ILE A 57 -0.07 -12.73 8.54
CA ILE A 57 0.27 -11.31 8.71
C ILE A 57 1.77 -11.14 8.50
N PHE A 58 2.16 -10.40 7.47
CA PHE A 58 3.56 -10.02 7.24
C PHE A 58 4.10 -9.23 8.44
N PRO A 59 5.34 -9.49 8.90
CA PRO A 59 5.95 -8.81 10.06
C PRO A 59 6.41 -7.37 9.72
N ALA A 60 5.45 -6.50 9.34
CA ALA A 60 5.72 -5.16 8.82
C ALA A 60 6.40 -4.24 9.85
N VAL A 61 6.07 -4.39 11.14
CA VAL A 61 6.70 -3.58 12.21
C VAL A 61 8.21 -3.82 12.24
N ASP A 62 8.62 -5.08 12.25
CA ASP A 62 10.03 -5.45 12.33
C ASP A 62 10.77 -5.13 11.03
N PHE A 63 10.09 -5.26 9.89
CA PHE A 63 10.64 -4.97 8.57
C PHE A 63 10.91 -3.47 8.39
N LEU A 64 9.90 -2.62 8.66
CA LEU A 64 10.04 -1.15 8.52
C LEU A 64 11.02 -0.57 9.56
N ALA A 65 11.07 -1.12 10.78
CA ALA A 65 12.04 -0.73 11.79
C ALA A 65 13.51 -0.96 11.36
N GLN A 66 13.73 -1.90 10.43
CA GLN A 66 15.04 -2.18 9.83
C GLN A 66 15.29 -1.40 8.53
N GLY A 67 14.45 -0.41 8.20
CA GLY A 67 14.54 0.38 6.97
C GLY A 67 14.02 -0.35 5.72
N GLY A 68 13.24 -1.41 5.91
CA GLY A 68 12.58 -2.13 4.82
C GLY A 68 11.62 -1.22 4.06
N ARG A 69 11.37 -1.52 2.79
CA ARG A 69 10.50 -0.78 1.89
C ARG A 69 9.33 -1.63 1.44
N MET A 70 8.15 -1.05 1.36
CA MET A 70 6.94 -1.76 0.96
C MET A 70 6.17 -1.03 -0.14
N GLY A 71 5.49 -1.80 -0.97
CA GLY A 71 4.40 -1.35 -1.84
C GLY A 71 3.14 -2.13 -1.51
N ILE A 72 2.01 -1.66 -1.99
CA ILE A 72 0.71 -2.31 -1.81
C ILE A 72 0.05 -2.62 -3.15
N GLY A 73 -0.76 -3.66 -3.19
CA GLY A 73 -1.62 -4.03 -4.31
C GLY A 73 -2.81 -4.83 -3.83
N SER A 74 -3.89 -4.87 -4.59
CA SER A 74 -5.10 -5.63 -4.25
C SER A 74 -4.98 -7.12 -4.61
N ASP A 75 -4.06 -7.44 -5.51
CA ASP A 75 -3.90 -8.78 -6.08
C ASP A 75 -5.24 -9.33 -6.62
N SER A 76 -5.72 -10.48 -6.12
CA SER A 76 -6.96 -11.12 -6.58
C SER A 76 -8.23 -10.62 -5.88
N HIS A 77 -8.13 -9.79 -4.85
CA HIS A 77 -9.28 -9.29 -4.12
C HIS A 77 -10.09 -8.28 -4.96
N VAL A 78 -11.41 -8.32 -4.82
CA VAL A 78 -12.33 -7.45 -5.57
C VAL A 78 -12.39 -6.01 -5.05
N SER A 79 -11.93 -5.77 -3.83
CA SER A 79 -11.81 -4.42 -3.27
C SER A 79 -10.53 -3.78 -3.77
N LEU A 80 -10.63 -2.77 -4.62
CA LEU A 80 -9.51 -2.06 -5.24
C LEU A 80 -9.25 -0.74 -4.51
N SER A 81 -9.04 -0.82 -3.20
CA SER A 81 -8.97 0.34 -2.31
C SER A 81 -7.61 0.48 -1.63
N VAL A 82 -6.89 1.55 -1.95
CA VAL A 82 -5.66 1.95 -1.24
C VAL A 82 -5.92 2.13 0.26
N VAL A 83 -7.08 2.68 0.62
CA VAL A 83 -7.46 2.90 2.02
C VAL A 83 -7.62 1.58 2.76
N GLU A 84 -8.25 0.58 2.14
CA GLU A 84 -8.42 -0.73 2.75
C GLU A 84 -7.08 -1.44 2.91
N GLU A 85 -6.22 -1.45 1.89
CA GLU A 85 -4.90 -2.06 1.99
C GLU A 85 -4.08 -1.48 3.15
N LEU A 86 -3.97 -0.15 3.25
CA LEU A 86 -3.21 0.50 4.31
C LEU A 86 -3.85 0.33 5.70
N ARG A 87 -5.19 0.34 5.76
CA ARG A 87 -5.94 0.11 7.00
C ARG A 87 -5.74 -1.32 7.50
N TRP A 88 -5.86 -2.31 6.63
CA TRP A 88 -5.63 -3.72 6.97
C TRP A 88 -4.19 -3.97 7.41
N LEU A 89 -3.21 -3.32 6.77
CA LEU A 89 -1.82 -3.40 7.17
C LEU A 89 -1.63 -3.00 8.65
N GLU A 90 -2.12 -1.83 9.04
CA GLU A 90 -2.02 -1.36 10.42
C GLU A 90 -2.85 -2.23 11.38
N TYR A 91 -4.09 -2.58 11.01
CA TYR A 91 -4.97 -3.36 11.89
C TYR A 91 -4.47 -4.79 12.08
N GLY A 92 -3.91 -5.42 11.07
CA GLY A 92 -3.24 -6.71 11.20
C GLY A 92 -2.13 -6.69 12.24
N GLN A 93 -1.26 -5.66 12.19
CA GLN A 93 -0.20 -5.51 13.19
C GLN A 93 -0.77 -5.25 14.60
N ARG A 94 -1.82 -4.43 14.72
CA ARG A 94 -2.48 -4.18 16.03
C ARG A 94 -3.03 -5.46 16.64
N LEU A 95 -3.72 -6.28 15.84
CA LEU A 95 -4.30 -7.54 16.28
C LEU A 95 -3.22 -8.55 16.68
N ARG A 96 -2.17 -8.67 15.88
CA ARG A 96 -1.04 -9.54 16.16
C ARG A 96 -0.34 -9.18 17.47
N ASP A 97 -0.06 -7.89 17.66
CA ASP A 97 0.77 -7.41 18.77
C ASP A 97 -0.05 -6.98 20.00
N GLN A 98 -1.39 -6.97 19.90
CA GLN A 98 -2.33 -6.49 20.94
C GLN A 98 -1.99 -5.08 21.42
N ARG A 99 -1.59 -4.19 20.51
CA ARG A 99 -1.18 -2.80 20.77
C ARG A 99 -1.74 -1.86 19.71
N ARG A 100 -1.97 -0.60 20.10
CA ARG A 100 -2.38 0.47 19.17
C ARG A 100 -1.15 1.10 18.49
N ASN A 101 -1.39 1.70 17.30
CA ASN A 101 -0.41 2.51 16.58
C ASN A 101 0.92 1.76 16.39
N ARG A 102 0.92 0.75 15.52
CA ARG A 102 2.10 -0.11 15.32
C ARG A 102 3.07 0.45 14.28
N LEU A 103 2.51 1.00 13.19
CA LEU A 103 3.30 1.44 12.03
C LEU A 103 3.42 2.97 12.03
N TYR A 104 4.21 3.49 12.96
CA TYR A 104 4.60 4.91 13.03
C TYR A 104 6.12 5.03 12.93
N GLY A 105 6.61 6.15 12.38
CA GLY A 105 8.04 6.44 12.31
C GLY A 105 8.54 7.08 13.61
N ALA A 106 9.85 6.97 13.87
CA ALA A 106 10.48 7.61 15.04
C ALA A 106 10.25 9.13 15.04
N ASP A 107 10.35 9.75 13.86
CA ASP A 107 10.17 11.19 13.66
C ASP A 107 8.79 11.55 13.09
N GLN A 108 7.91 10.56 12.87
CA GLN A 108 6.58 10.73 12.31
C GLN A 108 5.56 9.90 13.11
N PRO A 109 4.90 10.51 14.12
CA PRO A 109 3.98 9.79 15.00
C PRO A 109 2.61 9.49 14.35
N MET A 110 2.31 10.11 13.18
CA MET A 110 1.05 9.92 12.47
C MET A 110 1.10 8.67 11.59
N VAL A 111 0.43 7.62 12.03
CA VAL A 111 0.40 6.31 11.32
C VAL A 111 -0.05 6.46 9.87
N GLY A 112 -1.08 7.26 9.60
CA GLY A 112 -1.57 7.47 8.23
C GLY A 112 -0.53 8.11 7.33
N ARG A 113 0.26 9.05 7.84
CA ARG A 113 1.36 9.66 7.10
C ARG A 113 2.46 8.64 6.80
N THR A 114 2.90 7.91 7.81
CA THR A 114 3.95 6.89 7.67
C THR A 114 3.56 5.82 6.65
N LEU A 115 2.33 5.30 6.73
CA LEU A 115 1.84 4.29 5.81
C LEU A 115 1.74 4.80 4.37
N PHE A 116 1.20 6.00 4.20
CA PHE A 116 1.01 6.59 2.88
C PHE A 116 2.36 6.86 2.20
N ASP A 117 3.31 7.46 2.91
CA ASP A 117 4.64 7.73 2.37
C ASP A 117 5.40 6.44 2.05
N ALA A 118 5.35 5.44 2.93
CA ALA A 118 5.99 4.15 2.69
C ALA A 118 5.43 3.45 1.44
N ALA A 119 4.11 3.50 1.23
CA ALA A 119 3.48 2.94 0.05
C ALA A 119 3.83 3.70 -1.25
N LEU A 120 3.92 5.05 -1.18
CA LEU A 120 4.36 5.87 -2.32
C LEU A 120 5.81 5.57 -2.71
N ASP A 121 6.72 5.57 -1.75
CA ASP A 121 8.15 5.37 -1.99
C ASP A 121 8.44 3.96 -2.48
N GLY A 122 7.88 2.96 -1.82
CA GLY A 122 8.05 1.56 -2.21
C GLY A 122 7.36 1.22 -3.52
N GLY A 123 6.14 1.76 -3.75
CA GLY A 123 5.42 1.60 -5.01
C GLY A 123 6.18 2.24 -6.19
N ALA A 124 6.75 3.43 -6.01
CA ALA A 124 7.56 4.08 -7.03
C ALA A 124 8.80 3.25 -7.38
N GLN A 125 9.47 2.67 -6.38
CA GLN A 125 10.62 1.79 -6.59
C GLN A 125 10.19 0.49 -7.31
N ALA A 126 9.12 -0.16 -6.85
CA ALA A 126 8.63 -1.40 -7.46
C ALA A 126 8.25 -1.24 -8.93
N LEU A 127 7.66 -0.10 -9.28
CA LEU A 127 7.30 0.23 -10.67
C LEU A 127 8.47 0.75 -11.51
N GLY A 128 9.60 1.12 -10.89
CA GLY A 128 10.75 1.70 -11.60
C GLY A 128 10.41 3.02 -12.31
N GLN A 129 9.46 3.81 -11.77
CA GLN A 129 8.94 5.02 -12.39
C GLN A 129 9.27 6.27 -11.57
N PRO A 130 9.45 7.43 -12.19
CA PRO A 130 9.68 8.69 -11.51
C PRO A 130 8.38 9.28 -10.94
N ILE A 131 7.71 8.55 -10.04
CA ILE A 131 6.44 8.87 -9.38
C ILE A 131 6.62 8.99 -7.86
N GLY A 132 5.53 9.08 -7.11
CA GLY A 132 5.49 9.03 -5.64
C GLY A 132 5.77 10.36 -4.94
N ALA A 133 5.92 11.47 -5.67
CA ALA A 133 6.07 12.79 -5.06
C ALA A 133 5.59 13.92 -6.01
N LEU A 134 5.05 14.98 -5.42
CA LEU A 134 4.72 16.22 -6.13
C LEU A 134 5.99 17.08 -6.24
N GLN A 135 6.83 16.80 -7.22
CA GLN A 135 8.14 17.41 -7.38
C GLN A 135 8.48 17.60 -8.87
N VAL A 136 9.22 18.65 -9.19
CA VAL A 136 9.73 18.87 -10.55
C VAL A 136 10.58 17.68 -10.99
N GLY A 137 10.35 17.17 -12.20
CA GLY A 137 11.01 15.97 -12.74
C GLY A 137 10.29 14.66 -12.43
N LYS A 138 9.26 14.67 -11.58
CA LYS A 138 8.37 13.52 -11.37
C LYS A 138 7.17 13.59 -12.31
N ARG A 139 6.59 12.43 -12.62
CA ARG A 139 5.34 12.34 -13.37
C ARG A 139 4.21 12.99 -12.57
N ALA A 140 3.36 13.75 -13.26
CA ALA A 140 2.24 14.45 -12.64
C ALA A 140 1.08 13.48 -12.36
N ASP A 141 1.19 12.75 -11.24
CA ASP A 141 0.16 11.88 -10.69
C ASP A 141 -0.34 12.48 -9.38
N TRP A 142 -1.61 12.85 -9.32
CA TRP A 142 -2.20 13.53 -8.16
C TRP A 142 -3.49 12.85 -7.74
N LEU A 143 -3.69 12.82 -6.44
CA LEU A 143 -4.94 12.46 -5.79
C LEU A 143 -5.49 13.71 -5.09
N VAL A 144 -6.75 14.04 -5.36
CA VAL A 144 -7.45 15.16 -4.71
C VAL A 144 -8.55 14.60 -3.82
N LEU A 145 -8.48 14.87 -2.53
CA LEU A 145 -9.52 14.52 -1.57
C LEU A 145 -10.57 15.63 -1.50
N ASP A 146 -11.82 15.25 -1.24
CA ASP A 146 -12.92 16.21 -1.03
C ASP A 146 -12.81 16.86 0.35
N GLY A 147 -12.35 18.11 0.38
CA GLY A 147 -12.24 18.89 1.61
C GLY A 147 -13.57 19.27 2.25
N ASN A 148 -14.70 19.09 1.56
CA ASN A 148 -16.04 19.34 2.09
C ASN A 148 -16.65 18.09 2.76
N ASP A 149 -16.04 16.92 2.59
CA ASP A 149 -16.50 15.71 3.28
C ASP A 149 -16.43 15.89 4.79
N PRO A 150 -17.50 15.59 5.57
CA PRO A 150 -17.54 15.81 7.00
C PRO A 150 -16.39 15.18 7.79
N TYR A 151 -15.84 14.06 7.31
CA TYR A 151 -14.68 13.42 7.94
C TYR A 151 -13.37 14.18 7.74
N LEU A 152 -13.28 14.98 6.67
CA LEU A 152 -12.06 15.71 6.29
C LEU A 152 -12.13 17.21 6.57
N ALA A 153 -13.31 17.81 6.56
CA ALA A 153 -13.53 19.25 6.60
C ALA A 153 -12.86 19.99 7.77
N THR A 154 -12.68 19.31 8.91
CA THR A 154 -12.03 19.88 10.10
C THR A 154 -10.61 19.32 10.32
N ALA A 155 -10.09 18.51 9.39
CA ALA A 155 -8.75 17.97 9.46
C ALA A 155 -7.72 18.96 8.90
N SER A 156 -6.49 18.92 9.42
CA SER A 156 -5.38 19.70 8.91
C SER A 156 -4.09 18.91 8.94
N GLY A 157 -3.14 19.26 8.07
CA GLY A 157 -1.84 18.61 8.00
C GLY A 157 -1.97 17.08 7.84
N ASP A 158 -1.13 16.34 8.52
CA ASP A 158 -1.13 14.87 8.48
C ASP A 158 -2.36 14.22 9.11
N GLY A 159 -3.17 14.97 9.87
CA GLY A 159 -4.46 14.54 10.36
C GLY A 159 -5.45 14.19 9.23
N ILE A 160 -5.30 14.79 8.05
CA ILE A 160 -6.10 14.46 6.85
C ILE A 160 -5.88 13.00 6.46
N LEU A 161 -4.64 12.55 6.36
CA LEU A 161 -4.31 11.16 6.00
C LEU A 161 -4.82 10.18 7.06
N ASN A 162 -4.65 10.48 8.35
CA ASN A 162 -5.20 9.63 9.41
C ASN A 162 -6.71 9.49 9.30
N ARG A 163 -7.45 10.59 9.07
CA ARG A 163 -8.90 10.52 8.94
C ARG A 163 -9.31 9.79 7.67
N TRP A 164 -8.66 10.07 6.54
CA TRP A 164 -8.94 9.38 5.29
C TRP A 164 -8.75 7.87 5.44
N LEU A 165 -7.61 7.43 5.98
CA LEU A 165 -7.30 6.00 6.10
C LEU A 165 -8.14 5.29 7.18
N PHE A 166 -8.38 5.90 8.33
CA PHE A 166 -8.99 5.21 9.48
C PHE A 166 -10.46 5.52 9.75
N ALA A 167 -11.00 6.56 9.15
CA ALA A 167 -12.42 6.94 9.30
C ALA A 167 -13.13 7.17 7.95
N GLY A 168 -12.37 7.38 6.88
CA GLY A 168 -12.87 7.60 5.53
C GLY A 168 -12.82 6.35 4.64
N GLY A 169 -12.65 6.56 3.34
CA GLY A 169 -12.57 5.54 2.31
C GLY A 169 -12.42 6.17 0.92
N ASP A 170 -12.66 5.39 -0.12
CA ASP A 170 -12.45 5.83 -1.51
C ASP A 170 -13.43 6.94 -1.93
N ARG A 171 -14.60 7.02 -1.30
CA ARG A 171 -15.58 8.08 -1.57
C ARG A 171 -15.06 9.51 -1.33
N GLN A 172 -14.01 9.68 -0.52
CA GLN A 172 -13.37 10.96 -0.30
C GLN A 172 -12.40 11.33 -1.44
N VAL A 173 -12.10 10.43 -2.37
CA VAL A 173 -11.31 10.73 -3.56
C VAL A 173 -12.21 11.45 -4.56
N ARG A 174 -11.98 12.75 -4.75
CA ARG A 174 -12.76 13.58 -5.67
C ARG A 174 -12.19 13.52 -7.08
N ASP A 175 -10.90 13.75 -7.23
CA ASP A 175 -10.26 13.79 -8.54
C ASP A 175 -8.96 12.98 -8.54
N VAL A 176 -8.64 12.40 -9.71
CA VAL A 176 -7.36 11.70 -9.94
C VAL A 176 -6.74 12.17 -11.25
N LEU A 177 -5.52 12.65 -11.16
CA LEU A 177 -4.67 13.03 -12.29
C LEU A 177 -3.61 11.93 -12.50
N VAL A 178 -3.46 11.46 -13.72
CA VAL A 178 -2.41 10.50 -14.11
C VAL A 178 -1.66 11.04 -15.30
N ASN A 179 -0.36 11.18 -15.16
CA ASN A 179 0.52 11.72 -16.21
C ASN A 179 0.02 13.05 -16.79
N GLY A 180 -0.47 13.94 -15.91
CA GLY A 180 -1.00 15.25 -16.29
C GLY A 180 -2.41 15.23 -16.90
N GLN A 181 -3.08 14.09 -16.96
CA GLN A 181 -4.44 13.97 -17.48
C GLN A 181 -5.42 13.57 -16.38
N TRP A 182 -6.55 14.27 -16.30
CA TRP A 182 -7.61 13.90 -15.36
C TRP A 182 -8.31 12.63 -15.82
N VAL A 183 -8.21 11.56 -15.03
CA VAL A 183 -8.89 10.28 -15.27
C VAL A 183 -10.15 10.13 -14.43
N VAL A 184 -10.20 10.78 -13.27
CA VAL A 184 -11.40 10.90 -12.42
C VAL A 184 -11.64 12.37 -12.15
N ARG A 185 -12.88 12.81 -12.27
CA ARG A 185 -13.35 14.17 -11.93
C ARG A 185 -14.68 14.06 -11.19
N ASP A 186 -14.78 14.82 -10.07
CA ASP A 186 -15.97 14.82 -9.21
C ASP A 186 -16.44 13.39 -8.84
N GLY A 187 -15.47 12.51 -8.52
CA GLY A 187 -15.69 11.12 -8.13
C GLY A 187 -16.10 10.18 -9.28
N ARG A 188 -16.02 10.61 -10.54
CA ARG A 188 -16.46 9.82 -11.71
C ARG A 188 -15.34 9.62 -12.72
N HIS A 189 -15.15 8.38 -13.18
CA HIS A 189 -14.30 8.04 -14.31
C HIS A 189 -15.10 8.13 -15.62
N ALA A 190 -14.49 8.66 -16.68
CA ALA A 190 -15.19 8.89 -17.96
C ALA A 190 -15.76 7.60 -18.58
N GLY A 191 -15.14 6.45 -18.35
CA GLY A 191 -15.58 5.13 -18.85
C GLY A 191 -16.44 4.32 -17.88
N GLU A 192 -16.86 4.88 -16.74
CA GLU A 192 -17.54 4.13 -15.68
C GLU A 192 -18.86 3.51 -16.10
N GLU A 193 -19.70 4.28 -16.77
CA GLU A 193 -21.03 3.83 -17.18
C GLU A 193 -20.97 2.70 -18.23
N ASP A 194 -20.05 2.80 -19.19
CA ASP A 194 -19.86 1.77 -20.21
C ASP A 194 -19.28 0.48 -19.62
N SER A 195 -18.31 0.62 -18.71
CA SER A 195 -17.73 -0.51 -17.98
C SER A 195 -18.77 -1.24 -17.12
N ASN A 196 -19.58 -0.49 -16.37
CA ASN A 196 -20.65 -1.05 -15.54
C ASN A 196 -21.71 -1.77 -16.39
N ARG A 197 -22.05 -1.21 -17.55
CA ARG A 197 -22.99 -1.85 -18.50
C ARG A 197 -22.43 -3.16 -19.03
N ALA A 198 -21.19 -3.15 -19.51
CA ALA A 198 -20.53 -4.33 -20.05
C ALA A 198 -20.40 -5.43 -18.99
N PHE A 199 -19.96 -5.07 -17.78
CA PHE A 199 -19.84 -6.00 -16.66
C PHE A 199 -21.18 -6.64 -16.30
N THR A 200 -22.26 -5.84 -16.21
CA THR A 200 -23.60 -6.34 -15.91
C THR A 200 -24.11 -7.31 -16.98
N GLN A 201 -23.73 -7.12 -18.25
CA GLN A 201 -24.11 -8.03 -19.34
C GLN A 201 -23.41 -9.39 -19.23
N VAL A 202 -22.17 -9.42 -18.77
CA VAL A 202 -21.40 -10.67 -18.59
C VAL A 202 -21.93 -11.50 -17.42
N LEU A 203 -22.50 -10.86 -16.39
CA LEU A 203 -23.06 -11.54 -15.22
C LEU A 203 -24.47 -12.13 -15.42
N ARG A 204 -25.12 -11.87 -16.54
CA ARG A 204 -26.45 -12.41 -16.90
C ARG A 204 -26.34 -13.67 -17.72
#